data_23d4a172311d5365d41ccd71daa7b7a7
#
_entry.id   23d4a172311d5365d41ccd71daa7b7a7
#
_cell.length_a   1.000
_cell.length_b   1.000
_cell.length_c   1.000
_cell.angle_alpha   90.00
_cell.angle_beta   90.00
_cell.angle_gamma   90.00
#
_symmetry.space_group_name_H-M   'P 1'
#
loop_
_entity.id
_entity.type
_entity.pdbx_description
1 polymer ?
#
loop_
_entity_poly.entity_id
_entity_poly.type
_entity_poly.pdbx_seq_one_letter_code
_entity_poly.pdbx_strand_id
1 'polypeptide(L)'
;MKIGLIFPNKDRKDKTVHIGLGYLASYARKEHHDTVFSILDTRISTEKEIIKFLNSDFGLIGLTVLSPVFYEVAGLVKKIRIIAPYTPIIAGGPYVTTMMEEIFDGLDIDYAVYGEGEVTFSEFISFLKKERSIETIDGLIYRNAENIIVKNPPRKQIKDLDSIPFPAYDL
;
A
#
# COMPACT_ATOMS: atom_id res chain seq x y z
N MET A 1 14.88 -2.90 -4.76
CA MET A 1 13.49 -3.30 -5.10
C MET A 1 12.72 -2.07 -5.59
N LYS A 2 11.76 -2.23 -6.54
CA LYS A 2 10.85 -1.14 -6.94
C LYS A 2 9.48 -1.32 -6.30
N ILE A 3 8.87 -0.25 -5.79
CA ILE A 3 7.53 -0.25 -5.19
C ILE A 3 6.68 0.83 -5.86
N GLY A 4 5.51 0.42 -6.36
CA GLY A 4 4.50 1.33 -6.87
C GLY A 4 3.44 1.61 -5.82
N LEU A 5 3.20 2.89 -5.49
CA LEU A 5 2.13 3.30 -4.59
C LEU A 5 1.05 4.02 -5.41
N ILE A 6 -0.21 3.66 -5.20
CA ILE A 6 -1.32 4.23 -5.98
C ILE A 6 -2.34 4.87 -5.05
N PHE A 7 -2.70 6.11 -5.36
CA PHE A 7 -3.84 6.79 -4.80
C PHE A 7 -5.01 6.73 -5.79
N PRO A 8 -5.96 5.80 -5.61
CA PRO A 8 -7.13 5.66 -6.46
C PRO A 8 -8.20 6.66 -6.02
N ASN A 9 -8.58 7.62 -6.87
CA ASN A 9 -9.69 8.55 -6.61
C ASN A 9 -10.03 9.37 -7.87
N LYS A 10 -10.35 8.70 -8.96
CA LYS A 10 -10.51 9.31 -10.30
C LYS A 10 -11.59 10.39 -10.37
N ASP A 11 -12.66 10.25 -9.59
CA ASP A 11 -13.80 11.17 -9.64
C ASP A 11 -13.60 12.45 -8.79
N ARG A 12 -12.58 12.51 -7.97
CA ARG A 12 -12.33 13.67 -7.12
C ARG A 12 -11.52 14.73 -7.86
N LYS A 13 -12.11 15.92 -8.02
CA LYS A 13 -11.51 17.04 -8.78
C LYS A 13 -10.47 17.86 -8.01
N ASP A 14 -10.33 17.65 -6.70
CA ASP A 14 -9.28 18.34 -5.94
C ASP A 14 -7.90 17.77 -6.31
N LYS A 15 -6.91 18.66 -6.40
CA LYS A 15 -5.52 18.32 -6.74
C LYS A 15 -4.59 18.39 -5.54
N THR A 16 -5.13 18.27 -4.33
CA THR A 16 -4.29 18.22 -3.13
C THR A 16 -3.44 16.95 -3.13
N VAL A 17 -2.15 17.10 -2.85
CA VAL A 17 -1.23 15.96 -2.77
C VAL A 17 -1.70 14.98 -1.68
N HIS A 18 -1.72 13.69 -1.99
CA HIS A 18 -2.00 12.68 -0.98
C HIS A 18 -0.76 12.41 -0.13
N ILE A 19 -0.64 13.19 0.96
CA ILE A 19 0.56 13.18 1.82
C ILE A 19 0.82 11.83 2.50
N GLY A 20 -0.21 11.01 2.76
CA GLY A 20 -0.07 9.71 3.42
C GLY A 20 0.85 8.75 2.67
N LEU A 21 0.73 8.64 1.33
CA LEU A 21 1.67 7.81 0.54
C LEU A 21 3.09 8.41 0.53
N GLY A 22 3.19 9.74 0.57
CA GLY A 22 4.48 10.43 0.71
C GLY A 22 5.17 10.11 2.04
N TYR A 23 4.41 10.05 3.15
CA TYR A 23 4.94 9.65 4.47
C TYR A 23 5.38 8.19 4.47
N LEU A 24 4.58 7.26 3.93
CA LEU A 24 4.98 5.85 3.79
C LEU A 24 6.29 5.71 3.03
N ALA A 25 6.41 6.39 1.87
CA ALA A 25 7.60 6.33 1.05
C ALA A 25 8.83 6.93 1.75
N SER A 26 8.70 8.09 2.40
CA SER A 26 9.81 8.75 3.09
C SER A 26 10.27 7.95 4.31
N TYR A 27 9.34 7.41 5.10
CA TYR A 27 9.67 6.56 6.25
C TYR A 27 10.39 5.28 5.80
N ALA A 28 9.86 4.60 4.78
CA ALA A 28 10.47 3.40 4.26
C ALA A 28 11.85 3.66 3.62
N ARG A 29 12.07 4.80 2.94
CA ARG A 29 13.39 5.18 2.40
C ARG A 29 14.45 5.35 3.46
N LYS A 30 14.07 5.76 4.67
CA LYS A 30 15.00 5.92 5.80
C LYS A 30 15.65 4.59 6.17
N GLU A 31 14.91 3.51 6.10
CA GLU A 31 15.36 2.17 6.48
C GLU A 31 15.80 1.31 5.28
N HIS A 32 15.31 1.62 4.06
CA HIS A 32 15.50 0.82 2.85
C HIS A 32 16.08 1.67 1.70
N HIS A 33 17.35 2.09 1.82
CA HIS A 33 18.03 2.96 0.85
C HIS A 33 18.14 2.39 -0.57
N ASP A 34 18.05 1.06 -0.73
CA ASP A 34 18.07 0.33 -2.00
C ASP A 34 16.69 0.19 -2.65
N THR A 35 15.63 0.75 -2.03
CA THR A 35 14.26 0.66 -2.53
C THR A 35 13.86 1.95 -3.24
N VAL A 36 13.36 1.79 -4.47
CA VAL A 36 12.87 2.90 -5.31
C VAL A 36 11.35 2.93 -5.26
N PHE A 37 10.80 4.09 -4.95
CA PHE A 37 9.35 4.33 -4.91
C PHE A 37 8.89 5.13 -6.11
N SER A 38 7.68 4.85 -6.57
CA SER A 38 6.95 5.66 -7.54
C SER A 38 5.53 5.82 -7.06
N ILE A 39 4.96 7.01 -7.15
CA ILE A 39 3.58 7.29 -6.75
C ILE A 39 2.75 7.60 -8.00
N LEU A 40 1.58 6.98 -8.12
CA LEU A 40 0.57 7.25 -9.14
C LEU A 40 -0.69 7.80 -8.49
N ASP A 41 -1.13 8.97 -8.95
CA ASP A 41 -2.40 9.56 -8.56
C ASP A 41 -3.39 9.44 -9.74
N THR A 42 -4.43 8.62 -9.57
CA THR A 42 -5.40 8.37 -10.65
C THR A 42 -6.27 9.59 -10.98
N ARG A 43 -6.33 10.61 -10.09
CA ARG A 43 -7.09 11.86 -10.32
C ARG A 43 -6.52 12.70 -11.47
N ILE A 44 -5.20 12.61 -11.65
CA ILE A 44 -4.45 13.42 -12.62
C ILE A 44 -3.80 12.59 -13.72
N SER A 45 -3.92 11.26 -13.65
CA SER A 45 -3.32 10.33 -14.60
C SER A 45 -4.31 9.89 -15.66
N THR A 46 -3.86 9.82 -16.89
CA THR A 46 -4.60 9.24 -18.00
C THR A 46 -4.59 7.71 -17.91
N GLU A 47 -5.54 7.06 -18.57
CA GLU A 47 -5.60 5.59 -18.64
C GLU A 47 -4.29 4.99 -19.20
N LYS A 48 -3.68 5.66 -20.19
CA LYS A 48 -2.39 5.25 -20.77
C LYS A 48 -1.25 5.30 -19.76
N GLU A 49 -1.22 6.32 -18.91
CA GLU A 49 -0.22 6.46 -17.84
C GLU A 49 -0.42 5.41 -16.76
N ILE A 50 -1.67 5.13 -16.38
CA ILE A 50 -1.99 4.04 -15.44
C ILE A 50 -1.48 2.70 -15.99
N ILE A 51 -1.80 2.35 -17.23
CA ILE A 51 -1.34 1.12 -17.86
C ILE A 51 0.19 1.08 -17.93
N LYS A 52 0.84 2.18 -18.32
CA LYS A 52 2.31 2.28 -18.34
C LYS A 52 2.92 2.05 -16.96
N PHE A 53 2.32 2.64 -15.91
CA PHE A 53 2.75 2.45 -14.54
C PHE A 53 2.63 0.97 -14.11
N LEU A 54 1.48 0.34 -14.35
CA LEU A 54 1.23 -1.05 -13.99
C LEU A 54 2.12 -2.06 -14.74
N ASN A 55 2.61 -1.70 -15.95
CA ASN A 55 3.59 -2.50 -16.69
C ASN A 55 5.04 -2.29 -16.21
N SER A 56 5.28 -1.45 -15.20
CA SER A 56 6.60 -1.35 -14.59
C SER A 56 6.86 -2.59 -13.74
N ASP A 57 8.14 -3.01 -13.71
CA ASP A 57 8.55 -4.18 -12.94
C ASP A 57 8.61 -3.84 -11.44
N PHE A 58 7.43 -3.78 -10.80
CA PHE A 58 7.30 -3.56 -9.36
C PHE A 58 7.38 -4.89 -8.60
N GLY A 59 8.17 -4.91 -7.54
CA GLY A 59 8.19 -6.01 -6.57
C GLY A 59 7.02 -5.94 -5.56
N LEU A 60 6.31 -4.79 -5.53
CA LEU A 60 5.13 -4.58 -4.68
C LEU A 60 4.30 -3.42 -5.26
N ILE A 61 2.97 -3.55 -5.23
CA ILE A 61 2.03 -2.46 -5.47
C ILE A 61 1.23 -2.19 -4.19
N GLY A 62 1.31 -0.95 -3.69
CA GLY A 62 0.53 -0.48 -2.55
C GLY A 62 -0.64 0.39 -2.97
N LEU A 63 -1.80 0.23 -2.32
CA LEU A 63 -3.04 0.95 -2.59
C LEU A 63 -3.57 1.62 -1.33
N THR A 64 -3.95 2.89 -1.42
CA THR A 64 -4.78 3.52 -0.39
C THR A 64 -6.26 3.24 -0.66
N VAL A 65 -7.00 2.78 0.35
CA VAL A 65 -8.43 2.52 0.24
C VAL A 65 -9.21 3.47 1.12
N LEU A 66 -10.07 4.26 0.48
CA LEU A 66 -11.06 5.12 1.13
C LEU A 66 -12.46 4.58 0.82
N SER A 67 -13.38 4.67 1.76
CA SER A 67 -14.76 4.17 1.61
C SER A 67 -15.46 4.67 0.32
N PRO A 68 -15.40 5.97 -0.05
CA PRO A 68 -16.09 6.47 -1.24
C PRO A 68 -15.58 5.90 -2.56
N VAL A 69 -14.31 5.42 -2.59
CA VAL A 69 -13.66 4.95 -3.83
C VAL A 69 -13.46 3.44 -3.86
N PHE A 70 -14.10 2.70 -2.96
CA PHE A 70 -13.91 1.25 -2.84
C PHE A 70 -14.12 0.50 -4.16
N TYR A 71 -15.18 0.80 -4.89
CA TYR A 71 -15.46 0.14 -6.18
C TYR A 71 -14.44 0.50 -7.27
N GLU A 72 -13.89 1.71 -7.24
CA GLU A 72 -12.78 2.11 -8.11
C GLU A 72 -11.53 1.29 -7.80
N VAL A 73 -11.21 1.15 -6.50
CA VAL A 73 -10.10 0.28 -6.03
C VAL A 73 -10.29 -1.15 -6.48
N ALA A 74 -11.49 -1.72 -6.34
CA ALA A 74 -11.77 -3.08 -6.78
C ALA A 74 -11.56 -3.26 -8.29
N GLY A 75 -11.98 -2.28 -9.10
CA GLY A 75 -11.72 -2.26 -10.54
C GLY A 75 -10.22 -2.16 -10.86
N LEU A 76 -9.49 -1.34 -10.12
CA LEU A 76 -8.05 -1.19 -10.29
C LEU A 76 -7.29 -2.47 -9.89
N VAL A 77 -7.66 -3.12 -8.79
CA VAL A 77 -7.08 -4.41 -8.36
C VAL A 77 -7.26 -5.47 -9.44
N LYS A 78 -8.47 -5.59 -10.03
CA LYS A 78 -8.71 -6.50 -11.17
C LYS A 78 -7.79 -6.18 -12.34
N LYS A 79 -7.59 -4.90 -12.67
CA LYS A 79 -6.68 -4.46 -13.73
C LYS A 79 -5.24 -4.82 -13.41
N ILE A 80 -4.79 -4.64 -12.16
CA ILE A 80 -3.44 -5.04 -11.71
C ILE A 80 -3.25 -6.55 -11.90
N ARG A 81 -4.22 -7.38 -11.48
CA ARG A 81 -4.15 -8.83 -11.64
C ARG A 81 -4.07 -9.29 -13.10
N ILE A 82 -4.67 -8.54 -14.03
CA ILE A 82 -4.56 -8.83 -15.47
C ILE A 82 -3.17 -8.48 -16.01
N ILE A 83 -2.62 -7.32 -15.61
CA ILE A 83 -1.36 -6.78 -16.17
C ILE A 83 -0.14 -7.36 -15.46
N ALA A 84 -0.20 -7.47 -14.13
CA ALA A 84 0.88 -7.90 -13.27
C ALA A 84 0.40 -8.99 -12.27
N PRO A 85 0.01 -10.19 -12.75
CA PRO A 85 -0.70 -11.20 -11.95
C PRO A 85 0.08 -11.72 -10.74
N TYR A 86 1.40 -11.66 -10.79
CA TYR A 86 2.27 -12.18 -9.73
C TYR A 86 2.85 -11.09 -8.82
N THR A 87 2.56 -9.82 -9.11
CA THR A 87 3.01 -8.72 -8.25
C THR A 87 2.18 -8.68 -6.98
N PRO A 88 2.80 -8.77 -5.79
CA PRO A 88 2.08 -8.65 -4.53
C PRO A 88 1.34 -7.32 -4.43
N ILE A 89 0.12 -7.35 -3.88
CA ILE A 89 -0.72 -6.17 -3.66
C ILE A 89 -0.95 -6.00 -2.16
N ILE A 90 -0.59 -4.84 -1.64
CA ILE A 90 -0.87 -4.44 -0.26
C ILE A 90 -1.83 -3.25 -0.24
N ALA A 91 -2.88 -3.34 0.56
CA ALA A 91 -3.85 -2.25 0.75
C ALA A 91 -3.71 -1.64 2.14
N GLY A 92 -3.93 -0.35 2.25
CA GLY A 92 -3.96 0.37 3.52
C GLY A 92 -4.96 1.52 3.49
N GLY A 93 -4.98 2.32 4.55
CA GLY A 93 -5.83 3.49 4.65
C GLY A 93 -7.07 3.30 5.54
N PRO A 94 -7.87 4.38 5.74
CA PRO A 94 -8.95 4.40 6.71
C PRO A 94 -10.01 3.30 6.51
N TYR A 95 -10.33 2.96 5.25
CA TYR A 95 -11.34 1.93 5.00
C TYR A 95 -10.83 0.53 5.35
N VAL A 96 -9.56 0.23 5.09
CA VAL A 96 -8.92 -1.03 5.53
C VAL A 96 -8.92 -1.14 7.05
N THR A 97 -8.59 -0.05 7.76
CA THR A 97 -8.60 0.00 9.22
C THR A 97 -10.01 -0.25 9.80
N THR A 98 -11.06 0.14 9.08
CA THR A 98 -12.45 -0.09 9.49
C THR A 98 -12.92 -1.51 9.20
N MET A 99 -12.59 -2.04 8.01
CA MET A 99 -13.06 -3.34 7.53
C MET A 99 -12.21 -4.51 8.04
N MET A 100 -10.96 -4.24 8.41
CA MET A 100 -10.03 -5.29 8.87
C MET A 100 -9.96 -6.48 7.89
N GLU A 101 -10.20 -7.70 8.37
CA GLU A 101 -10.17 -8.94 7.58
C GLU A 101 -11.20 -8.98 6.45
N GLU A 102 -12.35 -8.31 6.63
CA GLU A 102 -13.44 -8.28 5.64
C GLU A 102 -13.04 -7.58 4.32
N ILE A 103 -11.94 -6.82 4.31
CA ILE A 103 -11.43 -6.18 3.09
C ILE A 103 -11.07 -7.20 2.01
N PHE A 104 -10.69 -8.41 2.40
CA PHE A 104 -10.32 -9.50 1.49
C PHE A 104 -11.52 -10.14 0.77
N ASP A 105 -12.76 -9.93 1.25
CA ASP A 105 -13.97 -10.41 0.57
C ASP A 105 -14.29 -9.58 -0.66
N GLY A 106 -13.89 -8.30 -0.65
CA GLY A 106 -14.17 -7.36 -1.75
C GLY A 106 -12.98 -7.05 -2.66
N LEU A 107 -11.76 -7.36 -2.23
CA LEU A 107 -10.53 -7.07 -2.97
C LEU A 107 -9.63 -8.30 -3.08
N ASP A 108 -9.18 -8.60 -4.29
CA ASP A 108 -8.18 -9.65 -4.56
C ASP A 108 -6.77 -9.11 -4.27
N ILE A 109 -6.49 -8.87 -2.98
CA ILE A 109 -5.22 -8.40 -2.44
C ILE A 109 -4.54 -9.50 -1.63
N ASP A 110 -3.21 -9.38 -1.45
CA ASP A 110 -2.42 -10.36 -0.70
C ASP A 110 -2.23 -9.93 0.75
N TYR A 111 -2.13 -8.61 0.98
CA TYR A 111 -1.80 -8.02 2.28
C TYR A 111 -2.65 -6.79 2.55
N ALA A 112 -2.88 -6.53 3.84
CA ALA A 112 -3.57 -5.31 4.28
C ALA A 112 -2.89 -4.73 5.54
N VAL A 113 -2.82 -3.40 5.61
CA VAL A 113 -2.27 -2.67 6.77
C VAL A 113 -3.40 -1.91 7.43
N TYR A 114 -3.62 -2.14 8.72
CA TYR A 114 -4.58 -1.41 9.53
C TYR A 114 -3.89 -0.56 10.60
N GLY A 115 -4.49 0.56 10.98
CA GLY A 115 -3.89 1.56 11.85
C GLY A 115 -2.84 2.42 11.13
N GLU A 116 -1.82 2.85 11.85
CA GLU A 116 -0.70 3.62 11.30
C GLU A 116 0.19 2.74 10.43
N GLY A 117 0.48 3.19 9.22
CA GLY A 117 1.11 2.36 8.19
C GLY A 117 2.63 2.45 8.13
N GLU A 118 3.25 3.53 8.62
CA GLU A 118 4.65 3.87 8.35
C GLU A 118 5.61 2.77 8.78
N VAL A 119 5.52 2.34 10.03
CA VAL A 119 6.38 1.28 10.58
C VAL A 119 6.01 -0.08 10.01
N THR A 120 4.70 -0.40 9.98
CA THR A 120 4.19 -1.68 9.45
C THR A 120 4.64 -1.89 8.01
N PHE A 121 4.54 -0.86 7.17
CA PHE A 121 4.95 -0.92 5.76
C PHE A 121 6.46 -1.09 5.61
N SER A 122 7.27 -0.39 6.42
CA SER A 122 8.73 -0.57 6.43
C SER A 122 9.12 -1.99 6.85
N GLU A 123 8.51 -2.52 7.92
CA GLU A 123 8.75 -3.90 8.35
C GLU A 123 8.28 -4.93 7.31
N PHE A 124 7.20 -4.64 6.59
CA PHE A 124 6.73 -5.48 5.49
C PHE A 124 7.73 -5.51 4.31
N ILE A 125 8.41 -4.40 4.02
CA ILE A 125 9.51 -4.38 3.03
C ILE A 125 10.66 -5.29 3.48
N SER A 126 11.03 -5.29 4.77
CA SER A 126 12.02 -6.23 5.32
C SER A 126 11.59 -7.69 5.15
N PHE A 127 10.30 -7.99 5.34
CA PHE A 127 9.77 -9.33 5.05
C PHE A 127 9.95 -9.71 3.58
N LEU A 128 9.60 -8.84 2.63
CA LEU A 128 9.79 -9.11 1.20
C LEU A 128 11.26 -9.32 0.84
N LYS A 129 12.18 -8.71 1.57
CA LYS A 129 13.64 -8.92 1.46
C LYS A 129 14.14 -10.17 2.18
N LYS A 130 13.25 -10.94 2.85
CA LYS A 130 13.58 -12.12 3.66
C LYS A 130 14.44 -11.81 4.90
N GLU A 131 14.35 -10.61 5.42
CA GLU A 131 15.08 -10.13 6.60
C GLU A 131 14.24 -10.23 7.88
N ARG A 132 12.91 -10.48 7.74
CA ARG A 132 11.94 -10.52 8.83
C ARG A 132 10.87 -11.57 8.59
N SER A 133 10.33 -12.14 9.67
CA SER A 133 9.17 -13.04 9.63
C SER A 133 7.85 -12.24 9.61
N ILE A 134 6.88 -12.68 8.80
CA ILE A 134 5.61 -11.98 8.60
C ILE A 134 4.77 -11.93 9.89
N GLU A 135 4.86 -12.94 10.72
CA GLU A 135 4.11 -13.07 11.99
C GLU A 135 4.53 -12.02 13.03
N THR A 136 5.71 -11.39 12.84
CA THR A 136 6.25 -10.37 13.75
C THR A 136 5.90 -8.95 13.38
N ILE A 137 5.08 -8.75 12.32
CA ILE A 137 4.74 -7.42 11.81
C ILE A 137 3.40 -6.98 12.39
N ASP A 138 3.41 -6.18 13.43
CA ASP A 138 2.20 -5.63 14.01
C ASP A 138 1.42 -4.75 13.00
N GLY A 139 0.08 -4.82 13.03
CA GLY A 139 -0.78 -4.04 12.15
C GLY A 139 -0.93 -4.62 10.74
N LEU A 140 -0.43 -5.83 10.47
CA LEU A 140 -0.54 -6.52 9.19
C LEU A 140 -1.66 -7.58 9.22
N ILE A 141 -2.39 -7.68 8.10
CA ILE A 141 -3.33 -8.77 7.80
C ILE A 141 -2.88 -9.40 6.48
N TYR A 142 -2.87 -10.72 6.39
CA TYR A 142 -2.42 -11.43 5.21
C TYR A 142 -3.07 -12.80 5.04
N ARG A 143 -2.97 -13.39 3.84
CA ARG A 143 -3.31 -14.79 3.61
C ARG A 143 -2.06 -15.65 3.81
N ASN A 144 -2.19 -16.69 4.63
CA ASN A 144 -1.10 -17.66 4.79
C ASN A 144 -1.09 -18.70 3.64
N ALA A 145 -0.18 -19.66 3.70
CA ALA A 145 -0.02 -20.70 2.68
C ALA A 145 -1.27 -21.60 2.53
N GLU A 146 -2.08 -21.74 3.57
CA GLU A 146 -3.35 -22.46 3.56
C GLU A 146 -4.53 -21.59 3.09
N ASN A 147 -4.27 -20.38 2.59
CA ASN A 147 -5.27 -19.39 2.18
C ASN A 147 -6.19 -18.90 3.32
N ILE A 148 -5.72 -19.01 4.56
CA ILE A 148 -6.42 -18.51 5.75
C ILE A 148 -6.00 -17.06 5.99
N ILE A 149 -6.96 -16.19 6.30
CA ILE A 149 -6.66 -14.81 6.68
C ILE A 149 -6.14 -14.79 8.12
N VAL A 150 -4.94 -14.23 8.28
CA VAL A 150 -4.27 -14.07 9.57
C VAL A 150 -4.16 -12.57 9.86
N LYS A 151 -4.54 -12.16 11.07
CA LYS A 151 -4.37 -10.79 11.56
C LYS A 151 -3.37 -10.78 12.71
N ASN A 152 -2.27 -10.07 12.50
CA ASN A 152 -1.29 -9.82 13.54
C ASN A 152 -1.81 -8.82 14.59
N PRO A 153 -1.20 -8.73 15.77
CA PRO A 153 -1.59 -7.76 16.79
C PRO A 153 -1.60 -6.31 16.29
N PRO A 154 -2.43 -5.43 16.88
CA PRO A 154 -2.42 -4.02 16.52
C PRO A 154 -1.08 -3.36 16.88
N ARG A 155 -0.60 -2.51 15.99
CA ARG A 155 0.60 -1.71 16.24
C ARG A 155 0.32 -0.63 17.29
N LYS A 156 1.29 -0.40 18.16
CA LYS A 156 1.29 0.77 19.06
C LYS A 156 1.46 2.03 18.22
N GLN A 157 0.71 3.07 18.57
CA GLN A 157 0.81 4.38 17.92
C GLN A 157 2.22 4.97 18.06
N ILE A 158 2.66 5.67 17.03
CA ILE A 158 3.92 6.40 17.02
C ILE A 158 3.77 7.60 17.97
N LYS A 159 4.52 7.58 19.08
CA LYS A 159 4.45 8.65 20.09
C LYS A 159 5.19 9.92 19.68
N ASP A 160 6.31 9.74 19.02
CA ASP A 160 7.16 10.84 18.53
C ASP A 160 6.92 11.02 17.03
N LEU A 161 6.01 11.92 16.67
CA LEU A 161 5.68 12.23 15.28
C LEU A 161 6.82 12.94 14.55
N ASP A 162 7.72 13.63 15.29
CA ASP A 162 8.88 14.30 14.70
C ASP A 162 9.94 13.29 14.23
N SER A 163 9.86 12.04 14.67
CA SER A 163 10.71 10.94 14.14
C SER A 163 10.36 10.52 12.71
N ILE A 164 9.16 10.88 12.22
CA ILE A 164 8.70 10.57 10.86
C ILE A 164 9.27 11.64 9.92
N PRO A 165 10.02 11.25 8.87
CA PRO A 165 10.53 12.21 7.88
C PRO A 165 9.37 12.94 7.16
N PHE A 166 9.64 14.17 6.67
CA PHE A 166 8.67 14.86 5.81
C PHE A 166 8.27 14.01 4.62
N PRO A 167 7.03 14.18 4.09
CA PRO A 167 6.54 13.40 2.95
C PRO A 167 7.47 13.50 1.74
N ALA A 168 7.59 12.43 0.98
CA ALA A 168 8.40 12.38 -0.23
C ALA A 168 7.71 13.17 -1.37
N TYR A 169 7.84 14.50 -1.35
CA TYR A 169 7.27 15.41 -2.36
C TYR A 169 7.96 15.34 -3.72
N ASP A 170 9.05 14.60 -3.81
CA ASP A 170 9.82 14.36 -5.04
C ASP A 170 9.25 13.23 -5.93
N LEU A 171 8.19 12.54 -5.47
CA LEU A 171 7.58 11.37 -6.13
C LEU A 171 6.33 11.68 -6.91
#